data_22a08aa84112ab4292dc23d161e928a4
#
_entry.id   22a08aa84112ab4292dc23d161e928a4
#
_cell.length_a   1.000
_cell.length_b   1.000
_cell.length_c   1.000
_cell.angle_alpha   90.00
_cell.angle_beta   90.00
_cell.angle_gamma   90.00
#
_symmetry.space_group_name_H-M   'P 1'
#
loop_
_entity.id
_entity.type
_entity.pdbx_description
1 polymer ?
#
loop_
_entity_poly.entity_id
_entity_poly.type
_entity_poly.pdbx_seq_one_letter_code
_entity_poly.pdbx_strand_id
1 'polypeptide(L)'
;MKNRNEKQFVLSILLVVVILGIGTTIALSTAISKPVVNSFQAADHETNIKEEIDGLKKTIQVKNTADKSAAFVRVRIVISPAKALGQDDYMIQGQNWTENAEQDGFYYYTKTLLPGEETEDLIFEVKNKEEVTESFDVLVYEESC
;
A
#
# COMPACT_ATOMS: atom_id res chain seq x y z
N MET A 1 45.36 -67.99 -1.79
CA MET A 1 44.86 -67.21 -0.61
C MET A 1 45.03 -65.69 -0.80
N LYS A 2 45.94 -65.17 -1.55
CA LYS A 2 46.16 -63.71 -1.75
C LYS A 2 44.95 -62.95 -2.39
N ASN A 3 44.28 -63.56 -3.26
CA ASN A 3 43.21 -62.94 -4.07
C ASN A 3 41.88 -62.70 -3.26
N ARG A 4 41.66 -63.31 -2.12
CA ARG A 4 40.45 -63.18 -1.31
C ARG A 4 40.53 -61.94 -0.38
N ASN A 5 41.71 -61.66 0.13
CA ASN A 5 41.93 -60.48 0.97
C ASN A 5 41.87 -59.15 0.17
N GLU A 6 42.40 -59.16 -1.05
CA GLU A 6 42.31 -58.01 -1.94
C GLU A 6 40.87 -57.69 -2.31
N LYS A 7 40.04 -58.69 -2.63
CA LYS A 7 38.62 -58.52 -2.92
C LYS A 7 37.83 -57.96 -1.69
N GLN A 8 38.17 -58.47 -0.51
CA GLN A 8 37.49 -57.98 0.72
C GLN A 8 37.96 -56.55 1.02
N PHE A 9 39.17 -56.19 0.80
CA PHE A 9 39.71 -54.83 0.96
C PHE A 9 39.03 -53.84 -0.01
N VAL A 10 38.92 -54.18 -1.27
CA VAL A 10 38.25 -53.35 -2.27
C VAL A 10 36.76 -53.19 -1.94
N LEU A 11 36.09 -54.25 -1.48
CA LEU A 11 34.68 -54.20 -1.08
C LEU A 11 34.47 -53.29 0.12
N SER A 12 35.36 -53.30 1.09
CA SER A 12 35.30 -52.40 2.27
C SER A 12 35.48 -50.93 1.89
N ILE A 13 36.42 -50.63 0.99
CA ILE A 13 36.58 -49.24 0.50
C ILE A 13 35.30 -48.79 -0.25
N LEU A 14 34.74 -49.63 -1.10
CA LEU A 14 33.55 -49.28 -1.83
C LEU A 14 32.36 -49.00 -0.89
N LEU A 15 32.21 -49.78 0.19
CA LEU A 15 31.19 -49.59 1.22
C LEU A 15 31.32 -48.25 1.92
N VAL A 16 32.53 -47.86 2.30
CA VAL A 16 32.83 -46.57 2.96
C VAL A 16 32.51 -45.40 2.06
N VAL A 17 32.84 -45.46 0.76
CA VAL A 17 32.55 -44.42 -0.22
C VAL A 17 31.04 -44.24 -0.38
N VAL A 18 30.26 -45.34 -0.42
CA VAL A 18 28.77 -45.28 -0.50
C VAL A 18 28.19 -44.62 0.73
N ILE A 19 28.63 -44.98 1.94
CA ILE A 19 28.13 -44.41 3.20
C ILE A 19 28.46 -42.91 3.29
N LEU A 20 29.63 -42.46 2.89
CA LEU A 20 29.99 -41.06 2.85
C LEU A 20 29.17 -40.28 1.81
N GLY A 21 28.91 -40.88 0.65
CA GLY A 21 28.07 -40.27 -0.39
C GLY A 21 26.61 -40.05 0.06
N ILE A 22 26.01 -41.00 0.74
CA ILE A 22 24.64 -40.90 1.25
C ILE A 22 24.58 -39.86 2.40
N GLY A 23 25.55 -39.86 3.30
CA GLY A 23 25.60 -38.91 4.41
C GLY A 23 25.69 -37.45 3.96
N THR A 24 26.46 -37.13 2.92
CA THR A 24 26.59 -35.78 2.36
C THR A 24 25.33 -35.32 1.64
N THR A 25 24.62 -36.20 0.92
CA THR A 25 23.38 -35.87 0.23
C THR A 25 22.24 -35.60 1.21
N ILE A 26 22.13 -36.33 2.30
CA ILE A 26 21.13 -36.08 3.35
C ILE A 26 21.41 -34.75 4.07
N ALA A 27 22.65 -34.47 4.41
CA ALA A 27 23.05 -33.21 5.07
C ALA A 27 22.77 -32.00 4.18
N LEU A 28 23.04 -32.09 2.88
CA LEU A 28 22.75 -31.01 1.93
C LEU A 28 21.24 -30.81 1.74
N SER A 29 20.45 -31.88 1.68
CA SER A 29 18.98 -31.81 1.57
C SER A 29 18.33 -31.15 2.77
N THR A 30 18.80 -31.45 3.99
CA THR A 30 18.29 -30.80 5.21
C THR A 30 18.74 -29.36 5.38
N ALA A 31 19.86 -28.96 4.83
CA ALA A 31 20.32 -27.57 4.86
C ALA A 31 19.54 -26.66 3.89
N ILE A 32 19.02 -27.21 2.76
CA ILE A 32 18.26 -26.46 1.75
C ILE A 32 16.77 -26.37 2.12
N SER A 33 16.24 -27.23 2.97
CA SER A 33 14.81 -27.33 3.25
C SER A 33 14.33 -26.53 4.48
N LYS A 34 15.03 -25.49 4.90
CA LYS A 34 14.42 -24.53 5.83
C LYS A 34 13.39 -23.72 5.05
N PRO A 35 12.08 -23.87 5.28
CA PRO A 35 11.10 -23.03 4.62
C PRO A 35 11.35 -21.58 5.08
N VAL A 36 11.61 -20.71 4.12
CA VAL A 36 11.57 -19.26 4.35
C VAL A 36 10.08 -18.93 4.49
N VAL A 37 9.60 -18.85 5.72
CA VAL A 37 8.25 -18.36 5.99
C VAL A 37 8.29 -16.85 5.84
N ASN A 38 7.93 -16.35 4.68
CA ASN A 38 7.61 -14.95 4.51
C ASN A 38 6.20 -14.76 5.09
N SER A 39 6.10 -14.31 6.33
CA SER A 39 4.83 -13.84 6.86
C SER A 39 4.54 -12.46 6.29
N PHE A 40 3.65 -12.38 5.30
CA PHE A 40 3.05 -11.11 4.90
C PHE A 40 1.99 -10.77 5.94
N GLN A 41 2.26 -9.79 6.76
CA GLN A 41 1.23 -9.16 7.57
C GLN A 41 0.65 -8.04 6.72
N ALA A 42 -0.68 -8.06 6.49
CA ALA A 42 -1.36 -6.94 5.86
C ALA A 42 -1.07 -5.69 6.70
N ALA A 43 -0.67 -4.61 6.06
CA ALA A 43 -0.51 -3.34 6.73
C ALA A 43 -1.90 -2.88 7.20
N ASP A 44 -1.97 -2.45 8.44
CA ASP A 44 -3.19 -1.86 9.01
C ASP A 44 -3.19 -0.39 8.59
N HIS A 45 -3.93 -0.10 7.52
CA HIS A 45 -4.09 1.26 6.99
C HIS A 45 -5.39 1.81 7.55
N GLU A 46 -5.28 2.63 8.57
CA GLU A 46 -6.40 3.37 9.12
C GLU A 46 -6.20 4.86 8.87
N THR A 47 -7.17 5.49 8.25
CA THR A 47 -7.21 6.93 8.01
C THR A 47 -8.56 7.49 8.44
N ASN A 48 -8.59 8.78 8.74
CA ASN A 48 -9.80 9.48 9.14
C ASN A 48 -9.85 10.84 8.43
N ILE A 49 -10.99 11.15 7.83
CA ILE A 49 -11.26 12.45 7.20
C ILE A 49 -11.73 13.44 8.25
N LYS A 50 -11.17 14.64 8.20
CA LYS A 50 -11.71 15.82 8.87
C LYS A 50 -12.22 16.77 7.81
N GLU A 51 -13.45 17.23 7.97
CA GLU A 51 -14.09 18.18 7.08
C GLU A 51 -14.52 19.41 7.87
N GLU A 52 -14.19 20.60 7.37
CA GLU A 52 -14.67 21.88 7.87
C GLU A 52 -15.39 22.62 6.76
N ILE A 53 -16.58 23.14 7.05
CA ILE A 53 -17.44 23.82 6.09
C ILE A 53 -17.62 25.28 6.55
N ASP A 54 -17.23 26.22 5.68
CA ASP A 54 -17.49 27.64 5.85
C ASP A 54 -18.20 28.19 4.61
N GLY A 55 -19.52 28.28 4.68
CA GLY A 55 -20.36 28.68 3.56
C GLY A 55 -20.28 27.72 2.38
N LEU A 56 -19.70 28.18 1.27
CA LEU A 56 -19.49 27.38 0.05
C LEU A 56 -18.04 26.94 -0.12
N LYS A 57 -17.28 26.93 0.95
CA LYS A 57 -15.93 26.42 1.04
C LYS A 57 -15.92 25.19 1.94
N LYS A 58 -15.31 24.11 1.48
CA LYS A 58 -15.06 22.89 2.25
C LYS A 58 -13.54 22.66 2.32
N THR A 59 -13.02 22.53 3.54
CA THR A 59 -11.62 22.17 3.80
C THR A 59 -11.56 20.72 4.24
N ILE A 60 -10.68 19.93 3.64
CA ILE A 60 -10.56 18.50 3.82
C ILE A 60 -9.14 18.21 4.26
N GLN A 61 -8.98 17.44 5.34
CA GLN A 61 -7.72 16.87 5.80
C GLN A 61 -7.91 15.37 6.03
N VAL A 62 -6.87 14.60 5.81
CA VAL A 62 -6.83 13.17 6.11
C VAL A 62 -5.74 12.92 7.14
N LYS A 63 -6.08 12.18 8.19
CA LYS A 63 -5.16 11.76 9.24
C LYS A 63 -4.89 10.29 9.15
N ASN A 64 -3.61 9.90 9.20
CA ASN A 64 -3.24 8.51 9.40
C ASN A 64 -3.40 8.14 10.88
N THR A 65 -4.36 7.28 11.19
CA THR A 65 -4.65 6.80 12.55
C THR A 65 -4.07 5.44 12.86
N ALA A 66 -3.40 4.81 11.88
CA ALA A 66 -2.69 3.55 12.08
C ALA A 66 -1.55 3.69 13.11
N ASP A 67 -1.30 2.65 13.88
CA ASP A 67 -0.27 2.66 14.91
C ASP A 67 1.16 2.57 14.35
N LYS A 68 1.35 1.90 13.22
CA LYS A 68 2.69 1.49 12.74
C LYS A 68 2.91 1.66 11.24
N SER A 69 1.85 1.77 10.46
CA SER A 69 1.94 1.78 9.00
C SER A 69 1.88 3.19 8.44
N ALA A 70 2.80 3.51 7.55
CA ALA A 70 2.70 4.70 6.74
C ALA A 70 1.60 4.51 5.67
N ALA A 71 0.93 5.58 5.27
CA ALA A 71 -0.15 5.56 4.30
C ALA A 71 0.11 6.49 3.13
N PHE A 72 -0.27 6.06 1.93
CA PHE A 72 -0.50 6.92 0.77
C PHE A 72 -1.99 7.20 0.69
N VAL A 73 -2.36 8.47 0.46
CA VAL A 73 -3.74 8.92 0.52
C VAL A 73 -4.17 9.52 -0.80
N ARG A 74 -5.40 9.19 -1.21
CA ARG A 74 -6.10 9.86 -2.30
C ARG A 74 -7.53 10.20 -1.89
N VAL A 75 -8.05 11.31 -2.43
CA VAL A 75 -9.38 11.82 -2.12
C VAL A 75 -10.14 12.06 -3.42
N ARG A 76 -11.41 11.67 -3.44
CA ARG A 76 -12.34 11.98 -4.52
C ARG A 76 -13.45 12.88 -4.00
N ILE A 77 -13.71 13.98 -4.72
CA ILE A 77 -14.77 14.92 -4.40
C ILE A 77 -15.89 14.75 -5.44
N VAL A 78 -17.10 14.55 -4.97
CA VAL A 78 -18.28 14.35 -5.82
C VAL A 78 -19.36 15.37 -5.46
N ILE A 79 -19.84 16.10 -6.47
CA ILE A 79 -20.93 17.07 -6.32
C ILE A 79 -22.24 16.36 -6.66
N SER A 80 -23.24 16.51 -5.80
CA SER A 80 -24.57 15.90 -5.97
C SER A 80 -25.69 16.93 -5.81
N PRO A 81 -26.58 17.08 -6.81
CA PRO A 81 -26.55 16.44 -8.11
C PRO A 81 -25.42 16.97 -9.01
N ALA A 82 -24.87 16.11 -9.86
CA ALA A 82 -23.69 16.43 -10.68
C ALA A 82 -23.85 17.66 -11.59
N LYS A 83 -25.08 18.02 -11.91
CA LYS A 83 -25.42 19.20 -12.75
C LYS A 83 -25.53 20.52 -11.98
N ALA A 84 -25.47 20.49 -10.65
CA ALA A 84 -25.67 21.68 -9.82
C ALA A 84 -24.55 22.72 -9.99
N LEU A 85 -23.33 22.26 -10.32
CA LEU A 85 -22.17 23.10 -10.59
C LEU A 85 -21.46 22.61 -11.86
N GLY A 86 -21.11 23.54 -12.76
CA GLY A 86 -20.19 23.27 -13.84
C GLY A 86 -18.71 23.17 -13.37
N GLN A 87 -17.83 22.60 -14.16
CA GLN A 87 -16.41 22.48 -13.81
C GLN A 87 -15.74 23.84 -13.58
N ASP A 88 -16.22 24.89 -14.24
CA ASP A 88 -15.68 26.25 -14.10
C ASP A 88 -16.22 27.00 -12.88
N ASP A 89 -17.27 26.50 -12.23
CA ASP A 89 -17.96 27.17 -11.11
C ASP A 89 -17.26 26.97 -9.77
N TYR A 90 -16.37 26.00 -9.67
CA TYR A 90 -15.60 25.72 -8.47
C TYR A 90 -14.12 25.54 -8.75
N MET A 91 -13.35 25.49 -7.68
CA MET A 91 -11.93 25.15 -7.71
C MET A 91 -11.61 24.13 -6.62
N ILE A 92 -10.68 23.25 -6.92
CA ILE A 92 -10.10 22.33 -5.94
C ILE A 92 -8.61 22.55 -5.95
N GLN A 93 -8.03 22.85 -4.77
CA GLN A 93 -6.60 23.13 -4.64
C GLN A 93 -6.10 22.74 -3.27
N GLY A 94 -4.82 22.39 -3.20
CA GLY A 94 -4.16 22.08 -1.93
C GLY A 94 -2.66 21.96 -2.09
N GLN A 95 -1.93 22.33 -1.07
CA GLN A 95 -0.48 22.15 -1.06
C GLN A 95 -0.18 20.65 -0.96
N ASN A 96 0.71 20.14 -1.82
CA ASN A 96 1.07 18.73 -1.92
C ASN A 96 -0.07 17.79 -2.36
N TRP A 97 -1.13 18.35 -2.96
CA TRP A 97 -2.18 17.61 -3.61
C TRP A 97 -2.08 17.78 -5.12
N THR A 98 -2.22 16.71 -5.89
CA THR A 98 -2.22 16.74 -7.34
C THR A 98 -3.42 15.98 -7.88
N GLU A 99 -4.02 16.53 -8.93
CA GLU A 99 -4.97 15.78 -9.73
C GLU A 99 -4.23 14.68 -10.50
N ASN A 100 -4.82 13.49 -10.59
CA ASN A 100 -4.20 12.41 -11.33
C ASN A 100 -4.21 12.68 -12.85
N ALA A 101 -3.05 12.51 -13.47
CA ALA A 101 -2.91 12.61 -14.92
C ALA A 101 -3.75 11.57 -15.71
N GLU A 102 -4.13 10.46 -15.07
CA GLU A 102 -4.99 9.41 -15.65
C GLU A 102 -6.48 9.76 -15.64
N GLN A 103 -6.88 10.88 -15.06
CA GLN A 103 -8.25 11.38 -15.01
C GLN A 103 -9.25 10.43 -14.34
N ASP A 104 -8.82 9.75 -13.29
CA ASP A 104 -9.67 8.86 -12.50
C ASP A 104 -10.58 9.60 -11.51
N GLY A 105 -10.44 10.94 -11.43
CA GLY A 105 -11.21 11.83 -10.56
C GLY A 105 -10.73 11.85 -9.11
N PHE A 106 -9.53 11.35 -8.84
CA PHE A 106 -8.90 11.45 -7.53
C PHE A 106 -7.84 12.55 -7.46
N TYR A 107 -7.72 13.15 -6.29
CA TYR A 107 -6.64 14.02 -5.87
C TYR A 107 -5.68 13.21 -5.00
N TYR A 108 -4.41 13.21 -5.35
CA TYR A 108 -3.36 12.42 -4.69
C TYR A 108 -2.53 13.30 -3.78
N TYR A 109 -2.39 12.89 -2.54
CA TYR A 109 -1.42 13.49 -1.65
C TYR A 109 -0.02 13.00 -2.00
N THR A 110 0.90 13.93 -2.27
CA THR A 110 2.22 13.61 -2.84
C THR A 110 3.25 13.11 -1.85
N LYS A 111 2.93 13.19 -0.55
CA LYS A 111 3.78 12.72 0.52
C LYS A 111 3.18 11.47 1.17
N THR A 112 4.03 10.64 1.76
CA THR A 112 3.61 9.55 2.63
C THR A 112 3.27 10.11 4.00
N LEU A 113 2.12 9.71 4.57
CA LEU A 113 1.75 10.04 5.94
C LEU A 113 2.28 8.98 6.90
N LEU A 114 3.11 9.38 7.85
CA LEU A 114 3.50 8.53 8.96
C LEU A 114 2.35 8.41 9.99
N PRO A 115 2.40 7.41 10.89
CA PRO A 115 1.42 7.30 11.96
C PRO A 115 1.23 8.59 12.76
N GLY A 116 -0.02 9.03 12.87
CA GLY A 116 -0.40 10.27 13.56
C GLY A 116 -0.30 11.55 12.75
N GLU A 117 0.33 11.54 11.56
CA GLU A 117 0.41 12.71 10.68
C GLU A 117 -0.91 13.00 9.97
N GLU A 118 -1.07 14.25 9.55
CA GLU A 118 -2.21 14.76 8.79
C GLU A 118 -1.72 15.38 7.48
N THR A 119 -2.56 15.31 6.43
CA THR A 119 -2.29 16.01 5.18
C THR A 119 -2.39 17.52 5.37
N GLU A 120 -1.80 18.29 4.47
CA GLU A 120 -2.19 19.68 4.28
C GLU A 120 -3.62 19.74 3.71
N ASP A 121 -4.24 20.92 3.80
CA ASP A 121 -5.60 21.16 3.36
C ASP A 121 -5.80 20.87 1.87
N LEU A 122 -6.86 20.13 1.52
CA LEU A 122 -7.47 20.10 0.21
C LEU A 122 -8.74 20.94 0.27
N ILE A 123 -8.79 22.02 -0.51
CA ILE A 123 -9.86 23.00 -0.45
C ILE A 123 -10.73 22.91 -1.69
N PHE A 124 -12.02 22.66 -1.49
CA PHE A 124 -13.07 22.88 -2.48
C PHE A 124 -13.70 24.23 -2.23
N GLU A 125 -13.81 25.08 -3.24
CA GLU A 125 -14.44 26.40 -3.13
C GLU A 125 -15.23 26.75 -4.37
N VAL A 126 -16.48 27.21 -4.19
CA VAL A 126 -17.31 27.75 -5.26
C VAL A 126 -16.88 29.18 -5.59
N LYS A 127 -16.56 29.43 -6.87
CA LYS A 127 -16.07 30.73 -7.35
C LYS A 127 -17.14 31.81 -7.37
N ASN A 128 -18.32 31.50 -7.93
CA ASN A 128 -19.39 32.44 -8.17
C ASN A 128 -20.60 32.12 -7.28
N LYS A 129 -20.59 32.60 -6.03
CA LYS A 129 -21.65 32.31 -5.05
C LYS A 129 -23.04 32.82 -5.49
N GLU A 130 -23.09 33.89 -6.28
CA GLU A 130 -24.35 34.49 -6.76
C GLU A 130 -25.03 33.70 -7.85
N GLU A 131 -24.31 32.81 -8.55
CA GLU A 131 -24.83 31.98 -9.63
C GLU A 131 -25.37 30.62 -9.14
N VAL A 132 -25.16 30.28 -7.87
CA VAL A 132 -25.64 29.04 -7.28
C VAL A 132 -27.13 29.19 -6.98
N THR A 133 -27.96 28.60 -7.82
CA THR A 133 -29.43 28.66 -7.72
C THR A 133 -30.04 27.39 -7.14
N GLU A 134 -29.32 26.30 -7.16
CA GLU A 134 -29.77 24.99 -6.65
C GLU A 134 -28.93 24.55 -5.44
N SER A 135 -29.57 23.87 -4.51
CA SER A 135 -28.82 23.23 -3.40
C SER A 135 -28.03 22.04 -3.92
N PHE A 136 -26.86 21.84 -3.37
CA PHE A 136 -26.01 20.70 -3.71
C PHE A 136 -25.24 20.22 -2.46
N ASP A 137 -24.81 18.97 -2.51
CA ASP A 137 -23.94 18.35 -1.52
C ASP A 137 -22.54 18.12 -2.14
N VAL A 138 -21.52 18.29 -1.34
CA VAL A 138 -20.13 17.93 -1.67
C VAL A 138 -19.72 16.73 -0.83
N LEU A 139 -19.70 15.57 -1.48
CA LEU A 139 -19.33 14.30 -0.87
C LEU A 139 -17.83 14.05 -1.04
N VAL A 140 -17.19 13.59 0.01
CA VAL A 140 -15.76 13.29 0.01
C VAL A 140 -15.57 11.81 0.27
N TYR A 141 -14.81 11.16 -0.61
CA TYR A 141 -14.40 9.77 -0.47
C TYR A 141 -12.88 9.73 -0.35
N GLU A 142 -12.40 9.02 0.62
CA GLU A 142 -10.97 8.85 0.88
C GLU A 142 -10.61 7.38 0.69
N GLU A 143 -9.42 7.16 0.16
CA GLU A 143 -8.79 5.85 0.07
C GLU A 143 -7.34 5.94 0.49
N SER A 144 -6.88 4.94 1.24
CA SER A 144 -5.49 4.80 1.68
C SER A 144 -4.92 3.43 1.35
N CYS A 145 -3.60 3.35 1.13
CA CYS A 145 -2.86 2.11 0.91
C CYS A 145 -1.44 2.16 1.52
#